data_5df648962e318a1351048f637a4ff114
#
_entry.id   5df648962e318a1351048f637a4ff114
#
_cell.length_a   1.000
_cell.length_b   1.000
_cell.length_c   1.000
_cell.angle_alpha   90.00
_cell.angle_beta   90.00
_cell.angle_gamma   90.00
#
_symmetry.space_group_name_H-M   'P 1'
#
loop_
_entity.id
_entity.type
_entity.pdbx_description
1 polymer ?
#
loop_
_entity_poly.entity_id
_entity_poly.type
_entity_poly.pdbx_seq_one_letter_code
_entity_poly.pdbx_strand_id
1 'polypeptide(L)'
;LGDWKSPDNWYQRSKKEAKAWDQYVEKQSSPTNQKLPSYAQAVGAVYRNADPSDIVVTAAGGLVGEVVQVWKPKQINTFETEWGFSCMGYEISGALGIKMAKPDQDVIVFVGDGSYLLHNSDIYSSVIYEKKLIIIVCDNGGHMVINRLQLAKGGKEYLSNLKAARATNFRLY
;
A
#
# COMPACT_ATOMS: atom_id res chain seq x y z
N LEU A 1 24.76 24.71 -4.50
CA LEU A 1 24.92 24.17 -5.87
C LEU A 1 25.17 25.28 -6.92
N GLY A 2 25.14 26.55 -6.51
CA GLY A 2 25.42 27.69 -7.40
C GLY A 2 24.52 27.72 -8.63
N ASP A 3 25.09 28.13 -9.76
CA ASP A 3 24.37 28.28 -11.04
C ASP A 3 24.31 26.99 -11.87
N TRP A 4 24.57 25.83 -11.28
CA TRP A 4 24.52 24.58 -11.99
C TRP A 4 23.11 24.27 -12.51
N LYS A 5 23.00 23.93 -13.78
CA LYS A 5 21.78 23.48 -14.44
C LYS A 5 22.02 22.14 -15.11
N SER A 6 21.01 21.27 -15.07
CA SER A 6 21.07 20.01 -15.82
C SER A 6 21.13 20.30 -17.33
N PRO A 7 21.77 19.43 -18.13
CA PRO A 7 21.69 19.54 -19.59
C PRO A 7 20.24 19.52 -20.09
N ASP A 8 19.93 20.36 -21.08
CA ASP A 8 18.55 20.50 -21.58
C ASP A 8 17.97 19.19 -22.11
N ASN A 9 18.77 18.37 -22.79
CA ASN A 9 18.33 17.07 -23.30
C ASN A 9 17.92 16.13 -22.15
N TRP A 10 18.63 16.16 -21.03
CA TRP A 10 18.30 15.35 -19.86
C TRP A 10 17.00 15.81 -19.22
N TYR A 11 16.83 17.12 -19.07
CA TYR A 11 15.61 17.71 -18.55
C TYR A 11 14.38 17.38 -19.41
N GLN A 12 14.51 17.54 -20.75
CA GLN A 12 13.40 17.21 -21.66
C GLN A 12 13.05 15.72 -21.65
N ARG A 13 14.06 14.86 -21.57
CA ARG A 13 13.85 13.42 -21.44
C ARG A 13 13.12 13.08 -20.16
N SER A 14 13.56 13.61 -19.01
CA SER A 14 12.92 13.38 -17.71
C SER A 14 11.44 13.81 -17.71
N LYS A 15 11.13 14.96 -18.30
CA LYS A 15 9.74 15.43 -18.45
C LYS A 15 8.91 14.50 -19.31
N LYS A 16 9.45 14.02 -20.42
CA LYS A 16 8.74 13.08 -21.30
C LYS A 16 8.47 11.75 -20.60
N GLU A 17 9.46 11.22 -19.90
CA GLU A 17 9.33 9.95 -19.17
C GLU A 17 8.35 10.09 -17.98
N ALA A 18 8.40 11.19 -17.22
CA ALA A 18 7.45 11.47 -16.15
C ALA A 18 6.01 11.53 -16.67
N LYS A 19 5.77 12.21 -17.79
CA LYS A 19 4.45 12.27 -18.41
C LYS A 19 3.97 10.90 -18.87
N ALA A 20 4.83 10.10 -19.49
CA ALA A 20 4.49 8.74 -19.90
C ALA A 20 4.16 7.84 -18.70
N TRP A 21 4.92 7.99 -17.61
CA TRP A 21 4.66 7.30 -16.35
C TRP A 21 3.31 7.69 -15.76
N ASP A 22 2.99 8.98 -15.69
CA ASP A 22 1.71 9.47 -15.19
C ASP A 22 0.53 8.89 -15.99
N GLN A 23 0.64 8.86 -17.31
CA GLN A 23 -0.37 8.25 -18.18
C GLN A 23 -0.52 6.75 -17.95
N TYR A 24 0.59 6.05 -17.76
CA TYR A 24 0.59 4.63 -17.43
C TYR A 24 -0.13 4.36 -16.09
N VAL A 25 0.24 5.09 -15.04
CA VAL A 25 -0.36 4.95 -13.70
C VAL A 25 -1.85 5.25 -13.74
N GLU A 26 -2.26 6.33 -14.42
CA GLU A 26 -3.67 6.68 -14.57
C GLU A 26 -4.45 5.53 -15.23
N LYS A 27 -3.93 4.96 -16.31
CA LYS A 27 -4.54 3.81 -16.98
C LYS A 27 -4.66 2.58 -16.06
N GLN A 28 -3.61 2.28 -15.28
CA GLN A 28 -3.61 1.10 -14.39
C GLN A 28 -4.54 1.26 -13.19
N SER A 29 -4.70 2.48 -12.68
CA SER A 29 -5.53 2.80 -11.52
C SER A 29 -6.98 3.13 -11.84
N SER A 30 -7.32 3.30 -13.12
CA SER A 30 -8.68 3.60 -13.57
C SER A 30 -9.64 2.43 -13.33
N PRO A 31 -10.92 2.72 -13.04
CA PRO A 31 -11.94 1.69 -12.87
C PRO A 31 -12.10 0.82 -14.13
N THR A 32 -12.34 -0.46 -13.92
CA THR A 32 -12.72 -1.39 -14.98
C THR A 32 -13.93 -2.21 -14.56
N ASN A 33 -14.59 -2.87 -15.54
CA ASN A 33 -15.72 -3.76 -15.26
C ASN A 33 -15.27 -5.18 -14.85
N GLN A 34 -14.03 -5.36 -14.46
CA GLN A 34 -13.54 -6.66 -13.98
C GLN A 34 -14.13 -7.00 -12.62
N LYS A 35 -14.41 -8.30 -12.41
CA LYS A 35 -14.98 -8.82 -11.17
C LYS A 35 -14.10 -8.56 -9.94
N LEU A 36 -12.77 -8.62 -10.11
CA LEU A 36 -11.79 -8.36 -9.06
C LEU A 36 -10.88 -7.21 -9.49
N PRO A 37 -10.76 -6.16 -8.67
CA PRO A 37 -9.86 -5.05 -8.96
C PRO A 37 -8.41 -5.48 -8.79
N SER A 38 -7.50 -4.86 -9.53
CA SER A 38 -6.07 -4.88 -9.22
C SER A 38 -5.76 -4.01 -8.00
N TYR A 39 -4.57 -4.15 -7.43
CA TYR A 39 -4.12 -3.26 -6.36
C TYR A 39 -4.11 -1.79 -6.80
N ALA A 40 -3.57 -1.51 -7.99
CA ALA A 40 -3.57 -0.16 -8.54
C ALA A 40 -4.98 0.44 -8.62
N GLN A 41 -5.98 -0.36 -9.03
CA GLN A 41 -7.38 0.08 -9.08
C GLN A 41 -7.97 0.33 -7.71
N ALA A 42 -7.69 -0.54 -6.73
CA ALA A 42 -8.15 -0.36 -5.35
C ALA A 42 -7.53 0.91 -4.73
N VAL A 43 -6.21 1.07 -4.87
CA VAL A 43 -5.51 2.28 -4.39
C VAL A 43 -6.03 3.53 -5.10
N GLY A 44 -6.20 3.48 -6.42
CA GLY A 44 -6.72 4.59 -7.20
C GLY A 44 -8.15 4.99 -6.82
N ALA A 45 -9.01 4.01 -6.49
CA ALA A 45 -10.37 4.29 -6.02
C ALA A 45 -10.35 5.04 -4.68
N VAL A 46 -9.53 4.61 -3.74
CA VAL A 46 -9.37 5.29 -2.44
C VAL A 46 -8.78 6.69 -2.64
N TYR A 47 -7.70 6.80 -3.42
CA TYR A 47 -7.02 8.06 -3.70
C TYR A 47 -7.95 9.14 -4.26
N ARG A 48 -8.86 8.77 -5.16
CA ARG A 48 -9.82 9.71 -5.76
C ARG A 48 -10.86 10.23 -4.77
N ASN A 49 -11.11 9.50 -3.69
CA ASN A 49 -12.10 9.85 -2.67
C ASN A 49 -11.47 10.36 -1.36
N ALA A 50 -10.16 10.32 -1.23
CA ALA A 50 -9.44 10.79 -0.04
C ALA A 50 -9.31 12.31 -0.02
N ASP A 51 -9.42 12.88 1.18
CA ASP A 51 -9.11 14.28 1.41
C ASP A 51 -7.59 14.54 1.24
N PRO A 52 -7.19 15.73 0.76
CA PRO A 52 -5.76 16.10 0.70
C PRO A 52 -5.00 15.99 2.02
N SER A 53 -5.68 16.11 3.15
CA SER A 53 -5.09 16.01 4.50
C SER A 53 -5.05 14.60 5.06
N ASP A 54 -5.70 13.62 4.43
CA ASP A 54 -5.69 12.23 4.89
C ASP A 54 -4.27 11.65 4.84
N ILE A 55 -3.91 10.91 5.88
CA ILE A 55 -2.59 10.29 6.00
C ILE A 55 -2.70 8.84 5.57
N VAL A 56 -1.95 8.45 4.53
CA VAL A 56 -1.87 7.07 4.11
C VAL A 56 -0.69 6.36 4.76
N VAL A 57 -0.92 5.11 5.19
CA VAL A 57 0.08 4.25 5.82
C VAL A 57 0.16 2.92 5.08
N THR A 58 1.37 2.49 4.76
CA THR A 58 1.65 1.17 4.19
C THR A 58 3.05 0.74 4.58
N ALA A 59 3.38 -0.54 4.52
CA ALA A 59 4.73 -0.99 4.91
C ALA A 59 5.26 -2.15 4.07
N ALA A 60 4.60 -3.29 4.04
CA ALA A 60 5.21 -4.53 3.59
C ALA A 60 4.58 -5.12 2.32
N GLY A 61 5.36 -5.98 1.67
CA GLY A 61 4.91 -6.79 0.55
C GLY A 61 4.85 -6.06 -0.79
N GLY A 62 4.14 -6.65 -1.76
CA GLY A 62 3.98 -6.07 -3.09
C GLY A 62 3.01 -4.89 -3.15
N LEU A 63 2.10 -4.79 -2.19
CA LEU A 63 1.10 -3.73 -2.12
C LEU A 63 1.72 -2.35 -1.94
N VAL A 64 2.77 -2.24 -1.13
CA VAL A 64 3.48 -0.97 -0.91
C VAL A 64 3.99 -0.36 -2.21
N GLY A 65 4.47 -1.19 -3.15
CA GLY A 65 4.90 -0.73 -4.47
C GLY A 65 3.77 -0.07 -5.26
N GLU A 66 2.58 -0.66 -5.23
CA GLU A 66 1.40 -0.09 -5.90
C GLU A 66 0.91 1.19 -5.23
N VAL A 67 0.94 1.24 -3.88
CA VAL A 67 0.57 2.47 -3.15
C VAL A 67 1.52 3.61 -3.51
N VAL A 68 2.84 3.36 -3.51
CA VAL A 68 3.86 4.38 -3.88
C VAL A 68 3.69 4.85 -5.32
N GLN A 69 3.29 3.97 -6.25
CA GLN A 69 3.09 4.35 -7.65
C GLN A 69 1.85 5.21 -7.87
N VAL A 70 0.75 4.85 -7.22
CA VAL A 70 -0.57 5.45 -7.46
C VAL A 70 -0.85 6.64 -6.55
N TRP A 71 -0.44 6.56 -5.28
CA TRP A 71 -0.70 7.61 -4.30
C TRP A 71 0.24 8.79 -4.47
N LYS A 72 -0.31 9.93 -4.80
CA LYS A 72 0.44 11.20 -4.90
C LYS A 72 0.06 12.10 -3.73
N PRO A 73 0.91 12.18 -2.67
CA PRO A 73 0.62 13.03 -1.53
C PRO A 73 0.37 14.48 -1.97
N LYS A 74 -0.71 15.07 -1.49
CA LYS A 74 -1.10 16.45 -1.82
C LYS A 74 -0.58 17.45 -0.79
N GLN A 75 -0.18 16.96 0.38
CA GLN A 75 0.39 17.74 1.48
C GLN A 75 1.61 17.04 2.06
N ILE A 76 2.48 17.82 2.70
CA ILE A 76 3.64 17.27 3.43
C ILE A 76 3.13 16.48 4.65
N ASN A 77 3.82 15.38 4.98
CA ASN A 77 3.50 14.51 6.12
C ASN A 77 2.12 13.82 6.03
N THR A 78 1.66 13.51 4.80
CA THR A 78 0.44 12.72 4.54
C THR A 78 0.72 11.35 3.91
N PHE A 79 1.97 10.92 3.89
CA PHE A 79 2.38 9.61 3.41
C PHE A 79 3.43 9.01 4.34
N GLU A 80 3.10 7.88 4.94
CA GLU A 80 3.97 7.17 5.87
C GLU A 80 4.22 5.74 5.41
N THR A 81 5.48 5.35 5.37
CA THR A 81 5.85 3.99 5.01
C THR A 81 7.10 3.53 5.75
N GLU A 82 7.03 2.35 6.34
CA GLU A 82 8.21 1.67 6.84
C GLU A 82 8.80 0.84 5.69
N TRP A 83 9.66 1.46 4.90
CA TRP A 83 10.26 0.83 3.72
C TRP A 83 11.58 0.11 4.03
N GLY A 84 12.35 0.59 4.99
CA GLY A 84 13.72 0.14 5.22
C GLY A 84 13.84 -1.32 5.58
N PHE A 85 12.96 -1.81 6.43
CA PHE A 85 12.93 -3.20 6.90
C PHE A 85 11.70 -3.97 6.42
N SER A 86 10.74 -3.30 5.80
CA SER A 86 9.50 -3.90 5.31
C SER A 86 8.77 -4.72 6.39
N CYS A 87 8.60 -4.10 7.57
CA CYS A 87 8.04 -4.76 8.75
C CYS A 87 6.54 -5.03 8.58
N MET A 88 6.18 -6.28 8.43
CA MET A 88 4.79 -6.73 8.38
C MET A 88 4.09 -6.45 9.71
N GLY A 89 2.92 -5.80 9.67
CA GLY A 89 2.14 -5.41 10.85
C GLY A 89 2.36 -3.97 11.29
N TYR A 90 3.44 -3.30 10.84
CA TYR A 90 3.63 -1.87 11.09
C TYR A 90 2.44 -1.04 10.60
N GLU A 91 1.80 -1.46 9.52
CA GLU A 91 0.71 -0.71 8.87
C GLU A 91 -0.37 -0.30 9.87
N ILE A 92 -0.82 -1.23 10.71
CA ILE A 92 -1.92 -0.99 11.68
C ILE A 92 -1.42 -0.27 12.92
N SER A 93 -0.31 -0.75 13.51
CA SER A 93 0.27 -0.17 14.74
C SER A 93 0.79 1.24 14.50
N GLY A 94 1.49 1.44 13.38
CA GLY A 94 1.97 2.77 12.96
C GLY A 94 0.82 3.74 12.72
N ALA A 95 -0.24 3.27 12.06
CA ALA A 95 -1.43 4.09 11.82
C ALA A 95 -2.14 4.50 13.13
N LEU A 96 -2.21 3.61 14.11
CA LEU A 96 -2.75 3.94 15.43
C LEU A 96 -1.91 5.05 16.09
N GLY A 97 -0.58 4.93 16.08
CA GLY A 97 0.31 5.96 16.60
C GLY A 97 0.14 7.31 15.90
N ILE A 98 0.00 7.30 14.57
CA ILE A 98 -0.26 8.50 13.78
C ILE A 98 -1.62 9.11 14.15
N LYS A 99 -2.67 8.30 14.25
CA LYS A 99 -4.00 8.79 14.64
C LYS A 99 -4.04 9.37 16.06
N MET A 100 -3.22 8.84 16.97
CA MET A 100 -3.05 9.41 18.30
C MET A 100 -2.36 10.78 18.24
N ALA A 101 -1.35 10.93 17.39
CA ALA A 101 -0.61 12.17 17.22
C ALA A 101 -1.36 13.23 16.37
N LYS A 102 -2.25 12.77 15.48
CA LYS A 102 -3.02 13.59 14.51
C LYS A 102 -4.51 13.25 14.59
N PRO A 103 -5.18 13.56 15.70
CA PRO A 103 -6.56 13.11 15.95
C PRO A 103 -7.58 13.65 14.94
N ASP A 104 -7.33 14.80 14.35
CA ASP A 104 -8.26 15.48 13.44
C ASP A 104 -8.12 15.02 11.97
N GLN A 105 -7.06 14.28 11.62
CA GLN A 105 -6.85 13.77 10.26
C GLN A 105 -7.34 12.31 10.15
N ASP A 106 -7.96 11.95 9.04
CA ASP A 106 -8.23 10.54 8.79
C ASP A 106 -6.94 9.81 8.42
N VAL A 107 -6.82 8.57 8.91
CA VAL A 107 -5.66 7.71 8.64
C VAL A 107 -6.14 6.48 7.87
N ILE A 108 -5.60 6.32 6.67
CA ILE A 108 -5.94 5.26 5.71
C ILE A 108 -4.79 4.26 5.66
N VAL A 109 -5.09 3.02 5.98
CA VAL A 109 -4.10 1.92 6.02
C VAL A 109 -4.30 1.03 4.82
N PHE A 110 -3.25 0.82 4.03
CA PHE A 110 -3.21 -0.24 3.04
C PHE A 110 -2.38 -1.40 3.56
N VAL A 111 -2.99 -2.55 3.74
CA VAL A 111 -2.36 -3.75 4.31
C VAL A 111 -2.71 -4.99 3.49
N GLY A 112 -1.73 -5.87 3.25
CA GLY A 112 -1.97 -7.18 2.67
C GLY A 112 -2.55 -8.15 3.69
N ASP A 113 -3.26 -9.19 3.22
CA ASP A 113 -3.86 -10.22 4.08
C ASP A 113 -2.84 -10.94 4.97
N GLY A 114 -1.64 -11.22 4.47
CA GLY A 114 -0.57 -11.82 5.27
C GLY A 114 -0.08 -10.92 6.41
N SER A 115 0.13 -9.63 6.14
CA SER A 115 0.52 -8.63 7.13
C SER A 115 -0.59 -8.41 8.16
N TYR A 116 -1.84 -8.32 7.70
CA TYR A 116 -3.02 -8.21 8.54
C TYR A 116 -3.15 -9.37 9.53
N LEU A 117 -2.97 -10.60 9.06
CA LEU A 117 -3.07 -11.79 9.93
C LEU A 117 -1.91 -11.89 10.92
N LEU A 118 -0.74 -11.36 10.57
CA LEU A 118 0.42 -11.39 11.43
C LEU A 118 0.27 -10.47 12.65
N HIS A 119 -0.31 -9.29 12.47
CA HIS A 119 -0.38 -8.28 13.53
C HIS A 119 -1.61 -7.38 13.40
N ASN A 120 -2.76 -7.87 13.85
CA ASN A 120 -4.03 -7.14 13.80
C ASN A 120 -4.58 -6.73 15.18
N SER A 121 -3.86 -7.03 16.26
CA SER A 121 -4.30 -6.77 17.64
C SER A 121 -4.55 -5.28 17.91
N ASP A 122 -3.84 -4.39 17.26
CA ASP A 122 -3.98 -2.94 17.45
C ASP A 122 -5.26 -2.35 16.84
N ILE A 123 -6.02 -3.15 16.09
CA ILE A 123 -7.40 -2.79 15.75
C ILE A 123 -8.25 -2.74 17.04
N TYR A 124 -8.06 -3.72 17.94
CA TYR A 124 -8.74 -3.68 19.23
C TYR A 124 -8.26 -2.52 20.10
N SER A 125 -6.95 -2.26 20.11
CA SER A 125 -6.36 -1.08 20.77
C SER A 125 -6.96 0.23 20.23
N SER A 126 -7.19 0.35 18.92
CA SER A 126 -7.80 1.54 18.33
C SER A 126 -9.24 1.77 18.82
N VAL A 127 -9.99 0.69 19.04
CA VAL A 127 -11.35 0.76 19.63
C VAL A 127 -11.29 1.22 21.08
N ILE A 128 -10.38 0.65 21.90
CA ILE A 128 -10.21 1.05 23.30
C ILE A 128 -9.84 2.53 23.45
N TYR A 129 -8.96 3.01 22.58
CA TYR A 129 -8.51 4.42 22.58
C TYR A 129 -9.44 5.35 21.79
N GLU A 130 -10.55 4.86 21.28
CA GLU A 130 -11.52 5.62 20.46
C GLU A 130 -10.82 6.32 19.27
N LYS A 131 -9.90 5.63 18.61
CA LYS A 131 -9.15 6.12 17.46
C LYS A 131 -9.62 5.43 16.18
N LYS A 132 -10.42 6.13 15.37
CA LYS A 132 -10.91 5.63 14.08
C LYS A 132 -9.74 5.44 13.10
N LEU A 133 -9.61 4.26 12.54
CA LEU A 133 -8.73 3.93 11.41
C LEU A 133 -9.58 3.47 10.20
N ILE A 134 -9.14 3.81 9.00
CA ILE A 134 -9.71 3.31 7.74
C ILE A 134 -8.75 2.25 7.21
N ILE A 135 -9.13 0.97 7.30
CA ILE A 135 -8.23 -0.14 6.96
C ILE A 135 -8.70 -0.82 5.68
N ILE A 136 -7.85 -0.80 4.66
CA ILE A 136 -8.05 -1.43 3.36
C ILE A 136 -7.21 -2.72 3.32
N VAL A 137 -7.86 -3.86 3.52
CA VAL A 137 -7.20 -5.17 3.44
C VAL A 137 -7.24 -5.65 1.99
N CYS A 138 -6.07 -5.79 1.39
CA CYS A 138 -5.91 -6.30 0.03
C CYS A 138 -5.60 -7.79 0.05
N ASP A 139 -6.64 -8.62 0.03
CA ASP A 139 -6.53 -10.08 0.06
C ASP A 139 -6.11 -10.65 -1.31
N ASN A 140 -4.88 -11.11 -1.41
CA ASN A 140 -4.37 -11.83 -2.57
C ASN A 140 -4.19 -13.34 -2.34
N GLY A 141 -4.57 -13.83 -1.16
CA GLY A 141 -4.50 -15.23 -0.76
C GLY A 141 -3.19 -15.64 -0.12
N GLY A 142 -2.37 -14.71 0.39
CA GLY A 142 -1.16 -15.04 1.15
C GLY A 142 0.04 -14.14 0.93
N HIS A 143 1.22 -14.69 1.18
CA HIS A 143 2.50 -13.98 1.00
C HIS A 143 2.95 -14.00 -0.47
N MET A 144 2.15 -13.43 -1.37
CA MET A 144 2.32 -13.60 -2.81
C MET A 144 3.55 -12.89 -3.40
N VAL A 145 4.12 -11.90 -2.71
CA VAL A 145 5.42 -11.33 -3.12
C VAL A 145 6.53 -12.36 -2.92
N ILE A 146 6.49 -13.12 -1.83
CA ILE A 146 7.47 -14.19 -1.57
C ILE A 146 7.32 -15.29 -2.61
N ASN A 147 6.09 -15.69 -2.92
CA ASN A 147 5.81 -16.65 -3.98
C ASN A 147 6.41 -16.21 -5.34
N ARG A 148 6.20 -14.96 -5.73
CA ARG A 148 6.79 -14.39 -6.96
C ARG A 148 8.32 -14.42 -6.93
N LEU A 149 8.94 -14.11 -5.79
CA LEU A 149 10.39 -14.16 -5.64
C LEU A 149 10.94 -15.59 -5.73
N GLN A 150 10.27 -16.57 -5.14
CA GLN A 150 10.61 -17.99 -5.25
C GLN A 150 10.60 -18.44 -6.72
N LEU A 151 9.52 -18.16 -7.44
CA LEU A 151 9.38 -18.51 -8.85
C LEU A 151 10.40 -17.78 -9.74
N ALA A 152 10.64 -16.50 -9.51
CA ALA A 152 11.60 -15.70 -10.28
C ALA A 152 13.05 -16.17 -10.11
N LYS A 153 13.37 -16.87 -9.01
CA LYS A 153 14.68 -17.48 -8.77
C LYS A 153 14.77 -18.94 -9.19
N GLY A 154 13.81 -19.43 -9.98
CA GLY A 154 13.76 -20.80 -10.47
C GLY A 154 13.31 -21.84 -9.44
N GLY A 155 12.80 -21.40 -8.30
CA GLY A 155 12.20 -22.25 -7.28
C GLY A 155 10.77 -22.65 -7.59
N LYS A 156 10.14 -23.33 -6.61
CA LYS A 156 8.72 -23.67 -6.61
C LYS A 156 8.01 -22.91 -5.52
N GLU A 157 6.70 -22.74 -5.69
CA GLU A 157 5.84 -22.21 -4.62
C GLU A 157 5.94 -23.09 -3.38
N TYR A 158 6.20 -22.47 -2.22
CA TYR A 158 6.34 -23.17 -0.96
C TYR A 158 5.74 -22.35 0.19
N LEU A 159 4.65 -22.85 0.78
CA LEU A 159 3.97 -22.34 1.98
C LEU A 159 3.61 -20.81 1.96
N SER A 160 3.65 -20.18 0.79
CA SER A 160 3.34 -18.75 0.66
C SER A 160 1.87 -18.48 0.34
N ASN A 161 1.10 -19.53 0.06
CA ASN A 161 -0.29 -19.45 -0.38
C ASN A 161 -1.24 -19.83 0.75
N LEU A 162 -1.92 -18.84 1.35
CA LEU A 162 -2.89 -19.05 2.41
C LEU A 162 -4.22 -19.66 1.88
N LYS A 163 -4.45 -19.68 0.56
CA LYS A 163 -5.63 -20.36 -0.01
C LYS A 163 -5.61 -21.85 0.25
N ALA A 164 -4.44 -22.46 0.28
CA ALA A 164 -4.29 -23.86 0.66
C ALA A 164 -4.70 -24.10 2.14
N ALA A 165 -4.46 -23.15 3.01
CA ALA A 165 -4.89 -23.20 4.41
C ALA A 165 -6.41 -23.04 4.57
N ARG A 166 -7.07 -22.31 3.66
CA ARG A 166 -8.55 -22.17 3.67
C ARG A 166 -9.28 -23.48 3.40
N ALA A 167 -8.63 -24.45 2.74
CA ALA A 167 -9.16 -25.79 2.57
C ALA A 167 -9.31 -26.57 3.91
N THR A 168 -8.69 -26.09 4.97
CA THR A 168 -8.72 -26.71 6.30
C THR A 168 -9.76 -26.10 7.27
N ASN A 169 -10.78 -25.40 6.77
CA ASN A 169 -11.88 -24.84 7.58
C ASN A 169 -11.49 -23.80 8.66
N PHE A 170 -10.40 -23.07 8.47
CA PHE A 170 -10.17 -21.87 9.27
C PHE A 170 -11.23 -20.82 8.90
N ARG A 171 -12.25 -20.65 9.72
CA ARG A 171 -13.12 -19.48 9.68
C ARG A 171 -12.40 -18.36 10.41
N LEU A 172 -12.03 -17.32 9.68
CA LEU A 172 -11.68 -16.02 10.27
C LEU A 172 -13.00 -15.40 10.76
N TYR A 173 -13.09 -15.16 12.05
CA TYR A 173 -14.21 -14.45 12.68
C TYR A 173 -13.93 -12.94 12.67
#